data_c8b8ca32a671ab9d7983c24c71850665
#
_entry.id   c8b8ca32a671ab9d7983c24c71850665
#
_cell.length_a   1.000
_cell.length_b   1.000
_cell.length_c   1.000
_cell.angle_alpha   90.00
_cell.angle_beta   90.00
_cell.angle_gamma   90.00
#
_symmetry.space_group_name_H-M   'P 1'
#
loop_
_entity.id
_entity.type
_entity.pdbx_description
1 polymer ?
#
loop_
_entity_poly.entity_id
_entity_poly.type
_entity_poly.pdbx_seq_one_letter_code
_entity_poly.pdbx_strand_id
1 'polypeptide(L)'
;MGKIYFTLTGTKYYHGNEFLKPGMKLELQKEPDNKFDKEAIVVKMKGLGEIGYVANSAHTVIGESMSAGRIYDKIGDTAKAKVVLVTPNGTICSLSKKKVTYE
;
A
#
# COMPACT_ATOMS: atom_id res chain seq x y z
N MET A 1 -12.85 -14.94 -4.08
CA MET A 1 -12.02 -14.54 -3.82
C MET A 1 -11.97 -13.51 -2.90
N GLY A 2 -11.46 -13.48 -1.87
CA GLY A 2 -11.36 -12.43 -0.91
C GLY A 2 -10.56 -11.26 -1.40
N LYS A 3 -10.73 -10.16 -0.75
CA LYS A 3 -9.93 -9.00 -1.05
C LYS A 3 -8.59 -9.15 -0.36
N ILE A 4 -7.59 -8.48 -0.90
CA ILE A 4 -6.29 -8.41 -0.28
C ILE A 4 -6.17 -7.06 0.38
N TYR A 5 -5.86 -7.05 1.66
CA TYR A 5 -5.66 -5.83 2.43
C TYR A 5 -4.18 -5.67 2.77
N PHE A 6 -3.74 -4.43 2.87
CA PHE A 6 -2.39 -4.14 3.30
C PHE A 6 -2.42 -2.91 4.21
N THR A 7 -1.32 -2.66 4.90
CA THR A 7 -1.20 -1.51 5.77
C THR A 7 -0.30 -0.48 5.10
N LEU A 8 -0.77 0.76 5.00
CA LEU A 8 0.03 1.88 4.54
C LEU A 8 0.72 2.46 5.77
N THR A 9 2.04 2.55 5.72
CA THR A 9 2.82 3.05 6.83
C THR A 9 3.84 4.07 6.37
N GLY A 10 4.54 4.70 7.29
CA GLY A 10 5.58 5.66 6.96
C GLY A 10 5.06 7.02 6.51
N THR A 11 3.77 7.25 6.63
CA THR A 11 3.17 8.48 6.13
C THR A 11 3.73 9.73 6.81
N LYS A 12 4.20 9.61 8.06
CA LYS A 12 4.73 10.77 8.76
C LYS A 12 5.97 11.34 8.12
N TYR A 13 6.63 10.56 7.25
CA TYR A 13 7.81 11.05 6.56
C TYR A 13 7.44 11.75 5.26
N TYR A 14 6.16 11.82 4.94
CA TYR A 14 5.67 12.44 3.73
C TYR A 14 4.62 13.49 4.09
N HIS A 15 3.36 13.18 3.90
CA HIS A 15 2.28 14.16 4.11
C HIS A 15 1.45 13.88 5.37
N GLY A 16 1.85 12.89 6.17
CA GLY A 16 1.04 12.46 7.30
C GLY A 16 -0.13 11.65 6.81
N ASN A 17 -1.05 11.31 7.70
CA ASN A 17 -2.21 10.53 7.33
C ASN A 17 -3.54 11.22 7.63
N GLU A 18 -3.51 12.46 8.07
CA GLU A 18 -4.74 13.14 8.45
C GLU A 18 -5.64 13.46 7.26
N PHE A 19 -5.06 13.55 6.07
CA PHE A 19 -5.85 13.85 4.87
C PHE A 19 -6.50 12.59 4.29
N LEU A 20 -6.08 11.42 4.75
CA LEU A 20 -6.58 10.16 4.19
C LEU A 20 -8.00 9.87 4.64
N LYS A 21 -8.82 9.41 3.72
CA LYS A 21 -10.20 9.04 4.01
C LYS A 21 -10.57 7.77 3.26
N PRO A 22 -11.47 6.96 3.81
CA PRO A 22 -11.91 5.75 3.11
C PRO A 22 -12.41 6.09 1.71
N GLY A 23 -12.07 5.25 0.77
CA GLY A 23 -12.47 5.43 -0.62
C GLY A 23 -11.47 6.14 -1.50
N MET A 24 -10.46 6.79 -0.91
CA MET A 24 -9.46 7.48 -1.72
C MET A 24 -8.64 6.47 -2.52
N LYS A 25 -8.36 6.80 -3.77
CA LYS A 25 -7.63 5.92 -4.68
C LYS A 25 -6.13 6.09 -4.54
N LEU A 26 -5.43 4.97 -4.59
CA LEU A 26 -3.98 4.95 -4.42
C LEU A 26 -3.35 4.15 -5.55
N GLU A 27 -2.04 4.36 -5.74
CA GLU A 27 -1.27 3.57 -6.67
C GLU A 27 -0.09 2.97 -5.93
N LEU A 28 0.22 1.73 -6.23
CA LEU A 28 1.37 1.05 -5.68
C LEU A 28 2.41 0.90 -6.76
N GLN A 29 3.69 0.99 -6.39
CA GLN A 29 4.77 0.78 -7.34
C GLN A 29 5.91 0.06 -6.65
N LYS A 30 6.38 -1.04 -7.23
CA LYS A 30 7.50 -1.77 -6.70
C LYS A 30 8.78 -0.94 -6.82
N GLU A 31 9.66 -1.09 -5.85
CA GLU A 31 10.97 -0.42 -5.88
C GLU A 31 12.05 -1.47 -5.70
N PRO A 32 12.34 -2.29 -6.70
CA PRO A 32 13.32 -3.36 -6.56
C PRO A 32 14.73 -2.85 -6.26
N ASP A 33 15.00 -1.58 -6.57
CA ASP A 33 16.30 -1.00 -6.29
C ASP A 33 16.38 -0.30 -4.94
N ASN A 34 15.35 -0.44 -4.10
CA ASN A 34 15.34 0.20 -2.80
C ASN A 34 16.50 -0.36 -1.97
N LYS A 35 17.28 0.53 -1.37
CA LYS A 35 18.47 0.12 -0.64
C LYS A 35 18.19 -0.62 0.65
N PHE A 36 17.05 -0.38 1.23
CA PHE A 36 16.73 -0.96 2.53
C PHE A 36 15.84 -2.19 2.46
N ASP A 37 15.10 -2.34 1.38
CA ASP A 37 14.15 -3.45 1.28
C ASP A 37 13.87 -3.72 -0.19
N LYS A 38 14.33 -4.86 -0.68
CA LYS A 38 14.15 -5.20 -2.08
C LYS A 38 12.70 -5.49 -2.42
N GLU A 39 11.86 -5.68 -1.42
CA GLU A 39 10.44 -5.90 -1.62
C GLU A 39 9.63 -4.65 -1.34
N ALA A 40 10.28 -3.49 -1.33
CA ALA A 40 9.59 -2.25 -1.03
C ALA A 40 8.55 -1.93 -2.10
N ILE A 41 7.40 -1.49 -1.65
CA ILE A 41 6.33 -1.05 -2.53
C ILE A 41 5.91 0.32 -2.04
N VAL A 42 6.19 1.34 -2.84
CA VAL A 42 5.84 2.71 -2.47
C VAL A 42 4.38 2.95 -2.82
N VAL A 43 3.71 3.73 -2.00
CA VAL A 43 2.31 4.09 -2.21
C VAL A 43 2.28 5.54 -2.66
N LYS A 44 1.57 5.81 -3.75
CA LYS A 44 1.47 7.15 -4.33
C LYS A 44 0.01 7.56 -4.47
N MET A 45 -0.21 8.84 -4.51
CA MET A 45 -1.54 9.39 -4.75
C MET A 45 -1.42 10.46 -5.80
N LYS A 46 -2.35 10.47 -6.74
CA LYS A 46 -2.35 11.44 -7.81
C LYS A 46 -2.37 12.84 -7.20
N GLY A 47 -1.49 13.69 -7.64
CA GLY A 47 -1.41 15.05 -7.15
C GLY A 47 -0.45 15.26 -6.00
N LEU A 48 -0.14 14.19 -5.24
CA LEU A 48 0.76 14.30 -4.10
C LEU A 48 2.06 13.52 -4.29
N GLY A 49 2.08 12.55 -5.19
CA GLY A 49 3.24 11.69 -5.33
C GLY A 49 3.30 10.66 -4.22
N GLU A 50 4.48 10.39 -3.70
CA GLU A 50 4.67 9.38 -2.68
C GLU A 50 4.06 9.80 -1.37
N ILE A 51 3.30 8.92 -0.74
CA ILE A 51 2.67 9.22 0.54
C ILE A 51 3.04 8.21 1.62
N GLY A 52 3.72 7.14 1.28
CA GLY A 52 4.16 6.15 2.26
C GLY A 52 4.52 4.85 1.57
N TYR A 53 4.59 3.79 2.33
CA TYR A 53 4.97 2.47 1.83
C TYR A 53 4.01 1.39 2.35
N VAL A 54 3.94 0.28 1.64
CA VAL A 54 3.23 -0.89 2.13
C VAL A 54 4.06 -1.48 3.28
N ALA A 55 3.44 -1.71 4.42
CA ALA A 55 4.14 -2.25 5.58
C ALA A 55 4.70 -3.63 5.28
N ASN A 56 5.95 -3.89 5.70
CA ASN A 56 6.61 -5.15 5.44
C ASN A 56 7.28 -5.73 6.69
N SER A 57 6.94 -5.21 7.85
CA SER A 57 7.51 -5.66 9.10
C SER A 57 6.41 -6.09 10.04
N ALA A 58 6.66 -7.10 10.85
CA ALA A 58 5.68 -7.52 11.86
C ALA A 58 5.30 -6.39 12.78
N HIS A 59 6.15 -5.37 12.91
CA HIS A 59 5.86 -4.24 13.78
C HIS A 59 4.92 -3.22 13.13
N THR A 60 4.79 -3.23 11.83
CA THR A 60 3.99 -2.22 11.13
C THR A 60 2.76 -2.78 10.44
N VAL A 61 2.74 -4.09 10.15
CA VAL A 61 1.58 -4.72 9.56
C VAL A 61 0.48 -4.84 10.61
N ILE A 62 -0.71 -4.35 10.30
CA ILE A 62 -1.83 -4.39 11.24
C ILE A 62 -2.69 -5.63 10.98
N GLY A 63 -2.89 -6.40 12.02
CA GLY A 63 -3.79 -7.56 11.97
C GLY A 63 -3.37 -8.56 10.91
N GLU A 64 -4.31 -8.98 10.10
CA GLU A 64 -4.05 -9.97 9.07
C GLU A 64 -3.83 -9.38 7.69
N SER A 65 -3.59 -8.06 7.62
CA SER A 65 -3.27 -7.47 6.34
C SER A 65 -1.95 -8.07 5.83
N MET A 66 -1.75 -8.06 4.52
CA MET A 66 -0.56 -8.67 3.94
C MET A 66 0.61 -7.72 3.93
N SER A 67 1.80 -8.24 4.21
CA SER A 67 3.02 -7.47 4.11
C SER A 67 3.38 -7.22 2.65
N ALA A 68 4.25 -6.26 2.43
CA ALA A 68 4.72 -5.97 1.07
C ALA A 68 5.32 -7.21 0.42
N GLY A 69 6.11 -7.98 1.17
CA GLY A 69 6.73 -9.19 0.62
C GLY A 69 5.71 -10.20 0.14
N ARG A 70 4.58 -10.31 0.85
CA ARG A 70 3.54 -11.25 0.44
C ARG A 70 2.76 -10.77 -0.75
N ILE A 71 2.59 -9.46 -0.89
CA ILE A 71 1.88 -8.89 -2.02
C ILE A 71 2.75 -8.85 -3.27
N TYR A 72 4.06 -8.74 -3.06
CA TYR A 72 5.00 -8.48 -4.15
C TYR A 72 4.79 -9.36 -5.37
N ASP A 73 4.56 -10.64 -5.15
CA ASP A 73 4.38 -11.58 -6.25
C ASP A 73 2.96 -11.63 -6.79
N LYS A 74 2.06 -10.88 -6.18
CA LYS A 74 0.66 -10.90 -6.60
C LYS A 74 0.29 -9.70 -7.47
N ILE A 75 1.21 -8.77 -7.65
CA ILE A 75 0.94 -7.58 -8.47
C ILE A 75 2.05 -7.43 -9.49
N GLY A 76 1.82 -6.64 -10.51
CA GLY A 76 2.84 -6.29 -11.49
C GLY A 76 3.71 -5.17 -10.91
N ASP A 77 4.40 -4.43 -11.75
CA ASP A 77 5.26 -3.34 -11.31
C ASP A 77 4.45 -2.26 -10.62
N THR A 78 3.19 -2.12 -11.00
CA THR A 78 2.27 -1.17 -10.37
C THR A 78 0.94 -1.84 -10.12
N ALA A 79 0.16 -1.27 -9.25
CA ALA A 79 -1.18 -1.76 -8.95
C ALA A 79 -2.03 -0.62 -8.41
N LYS A 80 -3.33 -0.82 -8.38
CA LYS A 80 -4.25 0.17 -7.84
C LYS A 80 -4.78 -0.31 -6.50
N ALA A 81 -5.11 0.63 -5.65
CA ALA A 81 -5.63 0.31 -4.34
C ALA A 81 -6.53 1.44 -3.87
N LYS A 82 -7.14 1.28 -2.71
CA LYS A 82 -7.92 2.35 -2.12
C LYS A 82 -7.89 2.23 -0.59
N VAL A 83 -8.07 3.36 0.05
CA VAL A 83 -8.10 3.43 1.51
C VAL A 83 -9.39 2.82 2.03
N VAL A 84 -9.28 2.01 3.06
CA VAL A 84 -10.43 1.37 3.69
C VAL A 84 -10.67 1.96 5.07
N LEU A 85 -9.63 2.07 5.90
CA LEU A 85 -9.78 2.52 7.28
C LEU A 85 -8.52 3.21 7.76
N VAL A 86 -8.66 4.38 8.34
CA VAL A 86 -7.52 5.12 8.87
C VAL A 86 -7.44 4.89 10.37
N THR A 87 -6.29 4.45 10.86
CA THR A 87 -6.10 4.22 12.29
C THR A 87 -4.86 4.99 12.76
N PRO A 88 -4.70 5.19 14.07
CA PRO A 88 -3.52 5.87 14.59
C PRO A 88 -2.21 5.14 14.26
N ASN A 89 -2.27 3.82 14.12
CA ASN A 89 -1.07 3.02 13.90
C ASN A 89 -0.78 2.73 12.44
N GLY A 90 -1.62 3.16 11.55
CA GLY A 90 -1.45 2.92 10.11
C GLY A 90 -2.79 2.98 9.41
N THR A 91 -2.77 2.89 8.10
CA THR A 91 -3.99 2.97 7.31
C THR A 91 -4.19 1.64 6.60
N ILE A 92 -5.36 1.06 6.74
CA ILE A 92 -5.70 -0.19 6.06
C ILE A 92 -6.22 0.14 4.68
N CYS A 93 -5.69 -0.54 3.69
CA CYS A 93 -6.05 -0.34 2.30
C CYS A 93 -6.35 -1.68 1.65
N SER A 94 -7.06 -1.66 0.54
CA SER A 94 -7.34 -2.89 -0.20
C SER A 94 -6.81 -2.74 -1.61
N LEU A 95 -6.31 -3.84 -2.19
CA LEU A 95 -5.93 -3.86 -3.58
C LEU A 95 -7.20 -3.85 -4.42
N SER A 96 -7.17 -3.04 -5.46
CA SER A 96 -8.30 -3.01 -6.37
C SER A 96 -8.18 -4.21 -7.28
N LYS A 97 -9.30 -4.90 -7.56
CA LYS A 97 -9.23 -6.02 -8.33
C LYS A 97 -9.37 -5.70 -9.71
N LYS A 98 -8.55 -5.27 -10.40
CA LYS A 98 -8.64 -4.90 -11.71
C LYS A 98 -8.77 -5.93 -12.55
N LYS A 99 -9.25 -6.15 -13.13
CA LYS A 99 -9.45 -7.04 -13.92
C LYS A 99 -8.58 -7.27 -14.72
N VAL A 100 -7.93 -7.21 -14.71
CA VAL A 100 -7.09 -7.34 -15.26
C VAL A 100 -6.84 -7.89 -16.04
N THR A 101 -6.84 -7.96 -16.04
CA THR A 101 -6.62 -8.35 -16.55
C THR A 101 -6.49 -9.09 -17.30
N TYR A 102 -6.58 -9.41 -17.54
CA TYR A 102 -6.60 -10.06 -18.12
C TYR A 102 -6.70 -9.95 -19.06
N GLU A 103 -6.66 -9.60 -19.15
CA GLU A 103 -6.68 -9.43 -20.04
C GLU A 103 -6.47 -9.45 -20.51
#